data_c69612749bbc1e4bfa66b592fb4acda5
#
_entry.id   c69612749bbc1e4bfa66b592fb4acda5
#
_cell.length_a   1.000
_cell.length_b   1.000
_cell.length_c   1.000
_cell.angle_alpha   90.00
_cell.angle_beta   90.00
_cell.angle_gamma   90.00
#
_symmetry.space_group_name_H-M   'P 1'
#
loop_
_entity.id
_entity.type
_entity.pdbx_description
1 polymer ?
#
loop_
_entity_poly.entity_id
_entity_poly.type
_entity_poly.pdbx_seq_one_letter_code
_entity_poly.pdbx_strand_id
1 'polypeptide(L)'
;MSSITTDDKHRLALIDASRCLAALWVVLFHFSEGHHIPTLLAAIPDWLKAAVFDAGHLGVPVFFVLSGIVMTATTFRVPMNTANAANFVARRFVRLAPPYYAAVALGVLVITAKRMSGQNGIQMPDITDILAHLAFLQGVLGIDNIITVFWTLCIEVQFYIAFAVLLWLAHQASDGEVFQARNIAIWTSALLALLWPTGLVHSIGWQGGFIAFWFSFMTGVLCAQTLKGTRQSQFIAVGYCALVLLIGIASENSFTIAAGLTGLSFCFLVNRSSALGFLFSAPVQKLGLISYSLYLFHSPVIGAFMRLFRRFMPAGLVTDVLALILGLVACIAVAAIAYRLFERPAIAWSRRIRFKRTDVVVIRSDVNPS
;
A
#
# COMPACT_ATOMS: atom_id res chain seq x y z
N MET A 1 -16.94 1.13 -24.33
CA MET A 1 -16.05 0.28 -23.51
C MET A 1 -14.80 0.03 -24.35
N SER A 2 -13.67 0.71 -24.05
CA SER A 2 -12.40 0.37 -24.71
C SER A 2 -11.98 -1.01 -24.23
N SER A 3 -11.71 -1.93 -25.15
CA SER A 3 -11.15 -3.23 -24.85
C SER A 3 -9.84 -3.05 -24.06
N ILE A 4 -9.75 -3.69 -22.91
CA ILE A 4 -8.50 -3.74 -22.11
C ILE A 4 -7.46 -4.45 -22.99
N THR A 5 -6.38 -3.76 -23.30
CA THR A 5 -5.29 -4.33 -24.10
C THR A 5 -4.58 -5.45 -23.35
N THR A 6 -3.88 -6.32 -24.07
CA THR A 6 -3.09 -7.39 -23.45
C THR A 6 -2.04 -6.80 -22.49
N ASP A 7 -1.43 -5.69 -22.87
CA ASP A 7 -0.48 -4.93 -22.05
C ASP A 7 -1.07 -4.44 -20.73
N ASP A 8 -2.32 -3.93 -20.75
CA ASP A 8 -2.99 -3.47 -19.55
C ASP A 8 -3.29 -4.63 -18.58
N LYS A 9 -3.63 -5.81 -19.12
CA LYS A 9 -3.83 -7.03 -18.31
C LYS A 9 -2.53 -7.47 -17.62
N HIS A 10 -1.40 -7.45 -18.35
CA HIS A 10 -0.10 -7.80 -17.79
C HIS A 10 0.34 -6.83 -16.67
N ARG A 11 0.11 -5.53 -16.86
CA ARG A 11 0.42 -4.51 -15.86
C ARG A 11 -0.39 -4.68 -14.57
N LEU A 12 -1.68 -4.94 -14.70
CA LEU A 12 -2.55 -5.22 -13.55
C LEU A 12 -2.11 -6.49 -12.83
N ALA A 13 -1.78 -7.53 -13.57
CA ALA A 13 -1.34 -8.80 -13.00
C ALA A 13 0.01 -8.68 -12.25
N LEU A 14 0.94 -7.84 -12.72
CA LEU A 14 2.19 -7.55 -12.00
C LEU A 14 1.93 -6.82 -10.69
N ILE A 15 1.01 -5.85 -10.68
CA ILE A 15 0.61 -5.14 -9.45
C ILE A 15 0.00 -6.11 -8.45
N ASP A 16 -0.93 -6.98 -8.89
CA ASP A 16 -1.58 -7.95 -8.01
C ASP A 16 -0.59 -8.99 -7.47
N ALA A 17 0.36 -9.46 -8.30
CA ALA A 17 1.43 -10.35 -7.86
C ALA A 17 2.36 -9.67 -6.82
N SER A 18 2.75 -8.43 -7.05
CA SER A 18 3.57 -7.67 -6.09
C SER A 18 2.84 -7.45 -4.77
N ARG A 19 1.53 -7.18 -4.81
CA ARG A 19 0.69 -7.05 -3.61
C ARG A 19 0.55 -8.38 -2.86
N CYS A 20 0.44 -9.50 -3.58
CA CYS A 20 0.44 -10.84 -3.00
C CYS A 20 1.71 -11.09 -2.21
N LEU A 21 2.87 -10.88 -2.83
CA LEU A 21 4.17 -11.12 -2.20
C LEU A 21 4.38 -10.21 -0.99
N ALA A 22 4.09 -8.92 -1.11
CA ALA A 22 4.21 -7.97 -0.03
C ALA A 22 3.30 -8.32 1.17
N ALA A 23 2.04 -8.69 0.91
CA ALA A 23 1.10 -9.08 1.97
C ALA A 23 1.56 -10.34 2.70
N LEU A 24 1.98 -11.37 1.97
CA LEU A 24 2.49 -12.61 2.58
C LEU A 24 3.76 -12.34 3.39
N TRP A 25 4.65 -11.49 2.90
CA TRP A 25 5.88 -11.13 3.61
C TRP A 25 5.59 -10.42 4.94
N VAL A 26 4.62 -9.50 4.97
CA VAL A 26 4.15 -8.86 6.20
C VAL A 26 3.53 -9.89 7.17
N VAL A 27 2.78 -10.86 6.67
CA VAL A 27 2.19 -11.93 7.51
C VAL A 27 3.30 -12.76 8.15
N LEU A 28 4.35 -13.15 7.40
CA LEU A 28 5.50 -13.88 7.92
C LEU A 28 6.26 -13.09 9.00
N PHE A 29 6.44 -11.79 8.79
CA PHE A 29 7.03 -10.90 9.78
C PHE A 29 6.28 -10.95 11.12
N HIS A 30 4.95 -10.88 11.10
CA HIS A 30 4.17 -10.89 12.33
C HIS A 30 4.14 -12.24 13.05
N PHE A 31 4.45 -13.36 12.36
CA PHE A 31 4.72 -14.62 13.02
C PHE A 31 6.05 -14.60 13.80
N SER A 32 7.07 -13.90 13.26
CA SER A 32 8.37 -13.71 13.91
C SER A 32 8.28 -12.70 15.06
N GLU A 33 7.75 -11.50 14.79
CA GLU A 33 7.61 -10.42 15.77
C GLU A 33 6.79 -10.83 16.98
N GLY A 34 5.71 -11.59 16.78
CA GLY A 34 4.87 -12.12 17.86
C GLY A 34 5.47 -13.31 18.62
N HIS A 35 6.70 -13.71 18.33
CA HIS A 35 7.36 -14.88 18.93
C HIS A 35 6.53 -16.16 18.85
N HIS A 36 5.79 -16.35 17.75
CA HIS A 36 4.83 -17.43 17.61
C HIS A 36 5.47 -18.78 17.22
N ILE A 37 6.66 -18.75 16.58
CA ILE A 37 7.35 -19.91 16.00
C ILE A 37 8.85 -19.92 16.39
N PRO A 38 9.20 -19.81 17.69
CA PRO A 38 10.57 -19.59 18.13
C PRO A 38 11.51 -20.76 17.80
N THR A 39 11.02 -22.00 17.88
CA THR A 39 11.85 -23.20 17.60
C THR A 39 12.17 -23.29 16.11
N LEU A 40 11.23 -22.94 15.24
CA LEU A 40 11.50 -22.87 13.79
C LEU A 40 12.52 -21.79 13.49
N LEU A 41 12.37 -20.59 14.05
CA LEU A 41 13.29 -19.48 13.81
C LEU A 41 14.72 -19.76 14.33
N ALA A 42 14.86 -20.54 15.40
CA ALA A 42 16.15 -20.98 15.90
C ALA A 42 16.79 -22.11 15.06
N ALA A 43 16.00 -22.83 14.27
CA ALA A 43 16.45 -23.95 13.46
C ALA A 43 16.89 -23.55 12.04
N ILE A 44 16.55 -22.36 11.56
CA ILE A 44 16.90 -21.87 10.22
C ILE A 44 18.14 -20.95 10.29
N PRO A 45 18.94 -20.86 9.18
CA PRO A 45 20.07 -19.94 9.13
C PRO A 45 19.65 -18.47 9.32
N ASP A 46 20.51 -17.68 9.99
CA ASP A 46 20.22 -16.27 10.31
C ASP A 46 19.89 -15.42 9.09
N TRP A 47 20.61 -15.62 7.97
CA TRP A 47 20.32 -14.90 6.74
C TRP A 47 18.91 -15.18 6.19
N LEU A 48 18.41 -16.42 6.32
CA LEU A 48 17.10 -16.82 5.88
C LEU A 48 16.02 -16.24 6.81
N LYS A 49 16.25 -16.31 8.13
CA LYS A 49 15.40 -15.65 9.13
C LYS A 49 15.29 -14.16 8.84
N ALA A 50 16.43 -13.47 8.69
CA ALA A 50 16.48 -12.05 8.38
C ALA A 50 15.72 -11.71 7.10
N ALA A 51 15.94 -12.45 6.01
CA ALA A 51 15.32 -12.13 4.71
C ALA A 51 13.83 -12.46 4.65
N VAL A 52 13.39 -13.59 5.22
CA VAL A 52 12.01 -14.10 5.06
C VAL A 52 11.09 -13.55 6.14
N PHE A 53 11.57 -13.46 7.37
CA PHE A 53 10.75 -13.10 8.51
C PHE A 53 11.02 -11.67 8.99
N ASP A 54 12.26 -11.33 9.36
CA ASP A 54 12.54 -10.05 10.03
C ASP A 54 12.39 -8.86 9.07
N ALA A 55 12.79 -9.01 7.79
CA ALA A 55 12.61 -7.99 6.76
C ALA A 55 11.17 -7.88 6.21
N GLY A 56 10.22 -8.71 6.65
CA GLY A 56 8.86 -8.72 6.08
C GLY A 56 8.09 -7.41 6.30
N HIS A 57 8.45 -6.59 7.31
CA HIS A 57 7.91 -5.23 7.48
C HIS A 57 8.18 -4.33 6.26
N LEU A 58 9.18 -4.65 5.43
CA LEU A 58 9.48 -3.95 4.17
C LEU A 58 8.43 -4.18 3.07
N GLY A 59 7.47 -5.06 3.28
CA GLY A 59 6.25 -5.09 2.47
C GLY A 59 5.45 -3.78 2.49
N VAL A 60 5.59 -2.96 3.55
CA VAL A 60 4.90 -1.67 3.66
C VAL A 60 5.36 -0.67 2.58
N PRO A 61 6.65 -0.34 2.42
CA PRO A 61 7.10 0.54 1.33
C PRO A 61 6.76 0.00 -0.05
N VAL A 62 6.73 -1.34 -0.24
CA VAL A 62 6.21 -1.94 -1.49
C VAL A 62 4.76 -1.52 -1.74
N PHE A 63 3.88 -1.61 -0.73
CA PHE A 63 2.49 -1.15 -0.86
C PHE A 63 2.38 0.34 -1.16
N PHE A 64 3.22 1.18 -0.56
CA PHE A 64 3.23 2.62 -0.84
C PHE A 64 3.62 2.93 -2.29
N VAL A 65 4.66 2.29 -2.82
CA VAL A 65 5.02 2.40 -4.24
C VAL A 65 3.87 1.94 -5.15
N LEU A 66 3.27 0.79 -4.87
CA LEU A 66 2.14 0.28 -5.66
C LEU A 66 0.91 1.20 -5.59
N SER A 67 0.65 1.83 -4.43
CA SER A 67 -0.40 2.85 -4.28
C SER A 67 -0.12 4.05 -5.19
N GLY A 68 1.10 4.55 -5.24
CA GLY A 68 1.52 5.62 -6.16
C GLY A 68 1.28 5.27 -7.63
N ILE A 69 1.64 4.04 -8.05
CA ILE A 69 1.40 3.54 -9.41
C ILE A 69 -0.10 3.55 -9.74
N VAL A 70 -0.92 2.94 -8.89
CA VAL A 70 -2.36 2.81 -9.12
C VAL A 70 -3.07 4.16 -9.13
N MET A 71 -2.65 5.09 -8.27
CA MET A 71 -3.24 6.43 -8.21
C MET A 71 -2.95 7.23 -9.46
N THR A 72 -1.71 7.24 -9.91
CA THR A 72 -1.33 7.91 -11.15
C THR A 72 -2.06 7.31 -12.35
N ALA A 73 -2.13 5.98 -12.46
CA ALA A 73 -2.86 5.31 -13.53
C ALA A 73 -4.35 5.71 -13.58
N THR A 74 -4.97 5.97 -12.44
CA THR A 74 -6.40 6.36 -12.37
C THR A 74 -6.65 7.84 -12.63
N THR A 75 -5.66 8.70 -12.41
CA THR A 75 -5.79 10.18 -12.56
C THR A 75 -5.12 10.72 -13.82
N PHE A 76 -4.36 9.90 -14.54
CA PHE A 76 -3.48 10.35 -15.63
C PHE A 76 -4.16 11.22 -16.68
N ARG A 77 -5.40 10.89 -17.08
CA ARG A 77 -6.17 11.60 -18.10
C ARG A 77 -7.34 12.40 -17.51
N VAL A 78 -7.36 12.62 -16.21
CA VAL A 78 -8.44 13.30 -15.52
C VAL A 78 -7.99 14.71 -15.17
N PRO A 79 -8.65 15.77 -15.64
CA PRO A 79 -8.40 17.12 -15.17
C PRO A 79 -8.83 17.20 -13.70
N MET A 80 -7.88 17.55 -12.82
CA MET A 80 -8.08 17.52 -11.37
C MET A 80 -8.66 18.84 -10.86
N ASN A 81 -9.80 19.27 -11.44
CA ASN A 81 -10.60 20.35 -10.89
C ASN A 81 -11.18 19.97 -9.51
N THR A 82 -11.79 20.91 -8.80
CA THR A 82 -12.32 20.72 -7.45
C THR A 82 -13.25 19.51 -7.33
N ALA A 83 -14.15 19.31 -8.31
CA ALA A 83 -15.09 18.19 -8.29
C ALA A 83 -14.38 16.83 -8.50
N ASN A 84 -13.40 16.77 -9.39
CA ASN A 84 -12.66 15.53 -9.66
C ASN A 84 -11.67 15.19 -8.53
N ALA A 85 -11.06 16.20 -7.91
CA ALA A 85 -10.23 16.01 -6.72
C ALA A 85 -11.05 15.45 -5.55
N ALA A 86 -12.23 16.02 -5.27
CA ALA A 86 -13.16 15.53 -4.26
C ALA A 86 -13.64 14.10 -4.59
N ASN A 87 -14.03 13.83 -5.83
CA ASN A 87 -14.45 12.50 -6.27
C ASN A 87 -13.33 11.46 -6.17
N PHE A 88 -12.07 11.86 -6.41
CA PHE A 88 -10.92 10.98 -6.24
C PHE A 88 -10.77 10.56 -4.77
N VAL A 89 -10.75 11.53 -3.85
CA VAL A 89 -10.65 11.25 -2.40
C VAL A 89 -11.83 10.39 -1.93
N ALA A 90 -13.06 10.78 -2.28
CA ALA A 90 -14.27 10.04 -1.92
C ALA A 90 -14.26 8.60 -2.43
N ARG A 91 -13.82 8.39 -3.67
CA ARG A 91 -13.69 7.07 -4.29
C ARG A 91 -12.68 6.19 -3.53
N ARG A 92 -11.55 6.75 -3.11
CA ARG A 92 -10.53 6.04 -2.34
C ARG A 92 -11.02 5.73 -0.93
N PHE A 93 -11.64 6.69 -0.27
CA PHE A 93 -12.23 6.51 1.05
C PHE A 93 -13.29 5.41 1.07
N VAL A 94 -14.28 5.45 0.15
CA VAL A 94 -15.33 4.43 0.04
C VAL A 94 -14.75 3.03 -0.23
N ARG A 95 -13.62 2.93 -0.92
CA ARG A 95 -12.94 1.67 -1.16
C ARG A 95 -12.27 1.09 0.09
N LEU A 96 -11.65 1.96 0.91
CA LEU A 96 -10.86 1.53 2.07
C LEU A 96 -11.70 1.36 3.33
N ALA A 97 -12.65 2.27 3.57
CA ALA A 97 -13.33 2.39 4.85
C ALA A 97 -14.13 1.14 5.28
N PRO A 98 -14.96 0.48 4.45
CA PRO A 98 -15.79 -0.65 4.91
C PRO A 98 -14.98 -1.83 5.43
N PRO A 99 -13.96 -2.37 4.73
CA PRO A 99 -13.14 -3.46 5.28
C PRO A 99 -12.28 -3.00 6.46
N TYR A 100 -11.83 -1.73 6.49
CA TYR A 100 -11.10 -1.16 7.61
C TYR A 100 -11.98 -1.09 8.87
N TYR A 101 -13.20 -0.61 8.77
CA TYR A 101 -14.13 -0.53 9.90
C TYR A 101 -14.48 -1.92 10.45
N ALA A 102 -14.61 -2.92 9.58
CA ALA A 102 -14.76 -4.29 10.00
C ALA A 102 -13.53 -4.80 10.77
N ALA A 103 -12.32 -4.42 10.35
CA ALA A 103 -11.09 -4.77 11.06
C ALA A 103 -10.97 -4.03 12.41
N VAL A 104 -11.37 -2.75 12.49
CA VAL A 104 -11.45 -2.00 13.75
C VAL A 104 -12.41 -2.70 14.72
N ALA A 105 -13.61 -3.06 14.27
CA ALA A 105 -14.58 -3.79 15.09
C ALA A 105 -14.02 -5.13 15.59
N LEU A 106 -13.33 -5.89 14.71
CA LEU A 106 -12.65 -7.13 15.12
C LEU A 106 -11.55 -6.85 16.16
N GLY A 107 -10.77 -5.79 16.00
CA GLY A 107 -9.74 -5.39 16.96
C GLY A 107 -10.33 -5.11 18.34
N VAL A 108 -11.40 -4.33 18.41
CA VAL A 108 -12.13 -4.05 19.65
C VAL A 108 -12.67 -5.34 20.28
N LEU A 109 -13.25 -6.25 19.48
CA LEU A 109 -13.73 -7.55 19.96
C LEU A 109 -12.61 -8.40 20.53
N VAL A 110 -11.44 -8.44 19.89
CA VAL A 110 -10.26 -9.20 20.38
C VAL A 110 -9.75 -8.60 21.68
N ILE A 111 -9.65 -7.27 21.81
CA ILE A 111 -9.26 -6.58 23.04
C ILE A 111 -10.24 -6.89 24.16
N THR A 112 -11.54 -6.81 23.89
CA THR A 112 -12.61 -7.14 24.86
C THR A 112 -12.50 -8.58 25.33
N ALA A 113 -12.32 -9.55 24.42
CA ALA A 113 -12.17 -10.96 24.76
C ALA A 113 -10.90 -11.23 25.61
N LYS A 114 -9.79 -10.55 25.32
CA LYS A 114 -8.57 -10.62 26.12
C LYS A 114 -8.82 -10.12 27.55
N ARG A 115 -9.48 -8.99 27.70
CA ARG A 115 -9.81 -8.41 29.01
C ARG A 115 -10.75 -9.34 29.81
N MET A 116 -11.78 -9.88 29.17
CA MET A 116 -12.71 -10.83 29.80
C MET A 116 -12.04 -12.15 30.22
N SER A 117 -10.96 -12.55 29.54
CA SER A 117 -10.16 -13.72 29.90
C SER A 117 -9.16 -13.48 31.04
N GLY A 118 -9.23 -12.33 31.73
CA GLY A 118 -8.41 -12.02 32.89
C GLY A 118 -6.99 -11.54 32.57
N GLN A 119 -6.70 -11.13 31.33
CA GLN A 119 -5.42 -10.49 31.00
C GLN A 119 -5.38 -9.08 31.56
N ASN A 120 -4.55 -8.86 32.60
CA ASN A 120 -4.37 -7.56 33.23
C ASN A 120 -3.60 -6.58 32.34
N GLY A 121 -3.83 -5.28 32.51
CA GLY A 121 -3.09 -4.22 31.80
C GLY A 121 -3.60 -3.90 30.38
N ILE A 122 -4.65 -4.55 29.90
CA ILE A 122 -5.24 -4.25 28.60
C ILE A 122 -6.18 -3.05 28.74
N GLN A 123 -5.80 -1.93 28.12
CA GLN A 123 -6.66 -0.75 28.01
C GLN A 123 -7.73 -0.98 26.92
N MET A 124 -8.98 -0.64 27.24
CA MET A 124 -10.06 -0.60 26.27
C MET A 124 -9.98 0.71 25.49
N PRO A 125 -10.06 0.66 24.16
CA PRO A 125 -10.18 1.89 23.39
C PRO A 125 -11.45 2.64 23.81
N ASP A 126 -11.30 3.92 24.06
CA ASP A 126 -12.42 4.81 24.36
C ASP A 126 -13.14 5.27 23.08
N ILE A 127 -14.17 6.10 23.24
CA ILE A 127 -14.92 6.60 22.09
C ILE A 127 -14.07 7.51 21.18
N THR A 128 -13.11 8.25 21.75
CA THR A 128 -12.20 9.12 21.01
C THR A 128 -11.27 8.30 20.16
N ASP A 129 -10.72 7.20 20.70
CA ASP A 129 -9.87 6.26 19.98
C ASP A 129 -10.62 5.67 18.78
N ILE A 130 -11.85 5.22 18.99
CA ILE A 130 -12.68 4.63 17.94
C ILE A 130 -13.00 5.68 16.85
N LEU A 131 -13.42 6.89 17.23
CA LEU A 131 -13.74 7.95 16.29
C LEU A 131 -12.50 8.39 15.49
N ALA A 132 -11.32 8.46 16.13
CA ALA A 132 -10.08 8.77 15.46
C ALA A 132 -9.72 7.70 14.39
N HIS A 133 -9.93 6.41 14.71
CA HIS A 133 -9.74 5.32 13.74
C HIS A 133 -10.75 5.40 12.60
N LEU A 134 -12.04 5.63 12.88
CA LEU A 134 -13.05 5.76 11.83
C LEU A 134 -12.76 6.94 10.89
N ALA A 135 -12.12 8.00 11.40
CA ALA A 135 -11.68 9.14 10.60
C ALA A 135 -10.29 8.98 9.96
N PHE A 136 -9.55 7.90 10.24
CA PHE A 136 -8.14 7.70 9.85
C PHE A 136 -7.22 8.79 10.40
N LEU A 137 -7.50 9.30 11.57
CA LEU A 137 -6.77 10.40 12.22
C LEU A 137 -5.93 9.95 13.42
N GLN A 138 -5.96 8.67 13.81
CA GLN A 138 -5.28 8.19 15.01
C GLN A 138 -3.77 8.55 15.03
N GLY A 139 -3.05 8.39 13.92
CA GLY A 139 -1.64 8.77 13.84
C GLY A 139 -1.42 10.27 13.91
N VAL A 140 -2.34 11.08 13.35
CA VAL A 140 -2.30 12.55 13.38
C VAL A 140 -2.51 13.09 14.78
N LEU A 141 -3.38 12.43 15.54
CA LEU A 141 -3.77 12.81 16.90
C LEU A 141 -2.86 12.19 17.97
N GLY A 142 -1.88 11.35 17.57
CA GLY A 142 -1.00 10.67 18.52
C GLY A 142 -1.71 9.57 19.33
N ILE A 143 -2.81 9.03 18.79
CA ILE A 143 -3.59 7.95 19.41
C ILE A 143 -3.01 6.60 18.99
N ASP A 144 -2.87 5.70 19.95
CA ASP A 144 -2.36 4.36 19.73
C ASP A 144 -3.24 3.54 18.79
N ASN A 145 -2.62 2.72 17.95
CA ASN A 145 -3.38 1.90 17.02
C ASN A 145 -4.05 0.72 17.72
N ILE A 146 -5.36 0.55 17.54
CA ILE A 146 -6.15 -0.61 18.01
C ILE A 146 -5.55 -1.92 17.50
N ILE A 147 -5.08 -1.95 16.27
CA ILE A 147 -4.24 -3.00 15.69
C ILE A 147 -3.02 -2.32 15.10
N THR A 148 -1.84 -2.82 15.41
CA THR A 148 -0.55 -2.19 15.04
C THR A 148 -0.48 -1.78 13.56
N VAL A 149 -0.96 -2.63 12.64
CA VAL A 149 -0.88 -2.38 11.19
C VAL A 149 -1.71 -1.19 10.68
N PHE A 150 -2.58 -0.61 11.50
CA PHE A 150 -3.48 0.46 11.07
C PHE A 150 -2.78 1.81 10.81
N TRP A 151 -1.57 2.01 11.35
CA TRP A 151 -0.81 3.24 11.10
C TRP A 151 -0.57 3.49 9.60
N THR A 152 -0.36 2.43 8.82
CA THR A 152 -0.10 2.55 7.37
C THR A 152 -1.30 3.06 6.60
N LEU A 153 -2.52 2.71 7.03
CA LEU A 153 -3.74 3.17 6.38
C LEU A 153 -4.01 4.66 6.70
N CYS A 154 -3.68 5.09 7.92
CA CYS A 154 -3.70 6.51 8.27
C CYS A 154 -2.78 7.30 7.32
N ILE A 155 -1.56 6.82 7.09
CA ILE A 155 -0.60 7.40 6.14
C ILE A 155 -1.15 7.36 4.70
N GLU A 156 -1.73 6.25 4.28
CA GLU A 156 -2.26 6.08 2.92
C GLU A 156 -3.41 7.04 2.62
N VAL A 157 -4.32 7.28 3.57
CA VAL A 157 -5.42 8.25 3.40
C VAL A 157 -4.88 9.69 3.32
N GLN A 158 -3.91 10.04 4.17
CA GLN A 158 -3.23 11.34 4.11
C GLN A 158 -2.57 11.54 2.75
N PHE A 159 -1.91 10.50 2.23
CA PHE A 159 -1.29 10.54 0.90
C PHE A 159 -2.34 10.79 -0.20
N TYR A 160 -3.50 10.14 -0.16
CA TYR A 160 -4.57 10.38 -1.14
C TYR A 160 -5.04 11.84 -1.14
N ILE A 161 -5.21 12.42 0.04
CA ILE A 161 -5.61 13.81 0.19
C ILE A 161 -4.50 14.73 -0.35
N ALA A 162 -3.26 14.54 0.10
CA ALA A 162 -2.12 15.35 -0.32
C ALA A 162 -1.89 15.29 -1.84
N PHE A 163 -2.01 14.10 -2.45
CA PHE A 163 -1.87 13.93 -3.89
C PHE A 163 -3.03 14.59 -4.67
N ALA A 164 -4.26 14.49 -4.15
CA ALA A 164 -5.39 15.19 -4.74
C ALA A 164 -5.23 16.71 -4.69
N VAL A 165 -4.77 17.25 -3.56
CA VAL A 165 -4.47 18.68 -3.38
C VAL A 165 -3.34 19.11 -4.31
N LEU A 166 -2.25 18.34 -4.40
CA LEU A 166 -1.13 18.63 -5.31
C LEU A 166 -1.60 18.76 -6.77
N LEU A 167 -2.39 17.78 -7.24
CA LEU A 167 -2.90 17.79 -8.61
C LEU A 167 -3.96 18.87 -8.85
N TRP A 168 -4.77 19.19 -7.83
CA TRP A 168 -5.74 20.27 -7.88
C TRP A 168 -5.05 21.64 -7.95
N LEU A 169 -4.04 21.91 -7.13
CA LEU A 169 -3.24 23.14 -7.18
C LEU A 169 -2.56 23.29 -8.55
N ALA A 170 -1.96 22.21 -9.06
CA ALA A 170 -1.37 22.22 -10.40
C ALA A 170 -2.39 22.54 -11.50
N HIS A 171 -3.63 22.06 -11.36
CA HIS A 171 -4.72 22.37 -12.29
C HIS A 171 -5.15 23.84 -12.20
N GLN A 172 -5.24 24.42 -11.01
CA GLN A 172 -5.59 25.83 -10.81
C GLN A 172 -4.52 26.79 -11.33
N ALA A 173 -3.24 26.39 -11.21
CA ALA A 173 -2.11 27.19 -11.68
C ALA A 173 -1.79 27.03 -13.18
N SER A 174 -2.59 26.26 -13.90
CA SER A 174 -2.28 25.87 -15.26
C SER A 174 -2.89 26.80 -16.31
N ASP A 175 -2.49 27.95 -16.57
CA ASP A 175 -3.00 28.87 -17.63
C ASP A 175 -3.32 28.21 -19.00
N GLY A 176 -4.08 27.11 -18.98
CA GLY A 176 -4.42 26.25 -20.12
C GLY A 176 -3.49 25.04 -20.33
N GLU A 177 -2.29 25.04 -19.77
CA GLU A 177 -1.29 23.96 -19.91
C GLU A 177 -1.30 22.96 -18.74
N VAL A 178 -2.45 22.33 -18.50
CA VAL A 178 -2.71 21.45 -17.34
C VAL A 178 -1.69 20.32 -17.20
N PHE A 179 -1.23 19.74 -18.31
CA PHE A 179 -0.29 18.61 -18.26
C PHE A 179 1.13 19.04 -17.88
N GLN A 180 1.55 20.22 -18.31
CA GLN A 180 2.87 20.75 -17.98
C GLN A 180 2.92 21.16 -16.51
N ALA A 181 1.95 21.92 -16.02
CA ALA A 181 1.84 22.32 -14.61
C ALA A 181 1.81 21.10 -13.69
N ARG A 182 1.06 20.06 -14.07
CA ARG A 182 1.01 18.78 -13.36
C ARG A 182 2.38 18.09 -13.30
N ASN A 183 3.08 18.00 -14.42
CA ASN A 183 4.41 17.37 -14.46
C ASN A 183 5.40 18.13 -13.58
N ILE A 184 5.41 19.45 -13.63
CA ILE A 184 6.25 20.29 -12.78
C ILE A 184 5.91 20.01 -11.31
N ALA A 185 4.64 20.04 -10.91
CA ALA A 185 4.22 19.78 -9.53
C ALA A 185 4.65 18.39 -9.04
N ILE A 186 4.47 17.35 -9.85
CA ILE A 186 4.87 15.98 -9.51
C ILE A 186 6.39 15.90 -9.33
N TRP A 187 7.19 16.44 -10.26
CA TRP A 187 8.65 16.38 -10.18
C TRP A 187 9.20 17.19 -9.02
N THR A 188 8.70 18.40 -8.81
CA THR A 188 9.09 19.22 -7.65
C THR A 188 8.78 18.50 -6.36
N SER A 189 7.58 17.93 -6.23
CA SER A 189 7.17 17.18 -5.05
C SER A 189 8.02 15.91 -4.85
N ALA A 190 8.37 15.20 -5.94
CA ALA A 190 9.23 14.02 -5.87
C ALA A 190 10.65 14.34 -5.41
N LEU A 191 11.23 15.44 -5.90
CA LEU A 191 12.57 15.89 -5.49
C LEU A 191 12.56 16.35 -4.03
N LEU A 192 11.55 17.14 -3.61
CA LEU A 192 11.41 17.55 -2.22
C LEU A 192 11.22 16.37 -1.26
N ALA A 193 10.54 15.31 -1.71
CA ALA A 193 10.35 14.10 -0.93
C ALA A 193 11.67 13.41 -0.57
N LEU A 194 12.73 13.57 -1.37
CA LEU A 194 14.05 12.98 -1.11
C LEU A 194 14.79 13.65 0.07
N LEU A 195 14.39 14.83 0.48
CA LEU A 195 14.99 15.49 1.65
C LEU A 195 14.77 14.70 2.95
N TRP A 196 13.74 13.88 3.01
CA TRP A 196 13.44 13.08 4.19
C TRP A 196 14.38 11.88 4.38
N PRO A 197 14.51 10.97 3.40
CA PRO A 197 15.39 9.82 3.56
C PRO A 197 16.89 10.19 3.58
N THR A 198 17.28 11.40 3.15
CA THR A 198 18.65 11.89 3.32
C THR A 198 18.98 12.32 4.74
N GLY A 199 18.00 12.42 5.63
CA GLY A 199 18.20 12.95 6.99
C GLY A 199 18.40 14.47 7.06
N LEU A 200 18.35 15.20 5.93
CA LEU A 200 18.48 16.67 5.90
C LEU A 200 17.32 17.38 6.60
N VAL A 201 16.15 16.75 6.60
CA VAL A 201 14.97 17.22 7.33
C VAL A 201 14.66 16.20 8.43
N HIS A 202 15.04 16.54 9.65
CA HIS A 202 14.62 15.76 10.81
C HIS A 202 13.11 15.91 11.00
N SER A 203 12.46 14.85 11.48
CA SER A 203 11.03 14.83 11.72
C SER A 203 10.63 16.06 12.56
N ILE A 204 9.77 16.88 12.01
CA ILE A 204 9.11 17.95 12.75
C ILE A 204 8.13 17.30 13.74
N GLY A 205 8.60 16.40 14.60
CA GLY A 205 7.88 15.80 15.72
C GLY A 205 6.56 15.07 15.41
N TRP A 206 6.17 14.96 14.14
CA TRP A 206 4.89 14.36 13.75
C TRP A 206 5.03 12.93 13.26
N GLN A 207 5.09 12.00 14.20
CA GLN A 207 5.27 10.57 13.93
C GLN A 207 4.14 9.94 13.09
N GLY A 208 2.95 10.53 13.08
CA GLY A 208 1.79 10.08 12.30
C GLY A 208 1.66 10.70 10.91
N GLY A 209 2.65 11.47 10.43
CA GLY A 209 2.60 12.21 9.18
C GLY A 209 3.06 11.41 7.97
N PHE A 210 2.42 11.63 6.82
CA PHE A 210 2.76 10.98 5.56
C PHE A 210 4.10 11.44 4.95
N ILE A 211 4.61 12.60 5.36
CA ILE A 211 5.79 13.25 4.75
C ILE A 211 7.02 12.34 4.78
N ALA A 212 7.23 11.62 5.89
CA ALA A 212 8.32 10.68 6.07
C ALA A 212 8.34 9.54 5.02
N PHE A 213 7.18 9.23 4.43
CA PHE A 213 6.99 8.14 3.47
C PHE A 213 6.63 8.65 2.07
N TRP A 214 6.56 9.97 1.88
CA TRP A 214 6.15 10.59 0.63
C TRP A 214 7.01 10.14 -0.56
N PHE A 215 8.31 9.96 -0.35
CA PHE A 215 9.24 9.46 -1.37
C PHE A 215 8.84 8.09 -1.91
N SER A 216 8.33 7.17 -1.07
CA SER A 216 7.90 5.84 -1.52
C SER A 216 6.70 5.93 -2.45
N PHE A 217 5.71 6.78 -2.13
CA PHE A 217 4.56 7.01 -3.01
C PHE A 217 4.97 7.70 -4.30
N MET A 218 5.86 8.71 -4.23
CA MET A 218 6.34 9.43 -5.40
C MET A 218 7.18 8.54 -6.32
N THR A 219 7.93 7.58 -5.78
CA THR A 219 8.58 6.52 -6.57
C THR A 219 7.54 5.79 -7.44
N GLY A 220 6.43 5.40 -6.86
CA GLY A 220 5.33 4.77 -7.60
C GLY A 220 4.66 5.70 -8.61
N VAL A 221 4.44 6.97 -8.26
CA VAL A 221 3.90 7.99 -9.18
C VAL A 221 4.77 8.15 -10.42
N LEU A 222 6.09 8.21 -10.25
CA LEU A 222 7.03 8.34 -11.36
C LEU A 222 7.14 7.05 -12.18
N CYS A 223 7.15 5.87 -11.54
CA CYS A 223 7.08 4.59 -12.23
C CYS A 223 5.84 4.50 -13.14
N ALA A 224 4.69 4.99 -12.69
CA ALA A 224 3.47 4.97 -13.50
C ALA A 224 3.52 5.87 -14.74
N GLN A 225 4.32 6.93 -14.72
CA GLN A 225 4.53 7.78 -15.91
C GLN A 225 5.22 7.00 -17.04
N THR A 226 6.06 5.99 -16.70
CA THR A 226 6.74 5.15 -17.70
C THR A 226 5.78 4.25 -18.46
N LEU A 227 4.62 3.92 -17.90
CA LEU A 227 3.66 3.00 -18.52
C LEU A 227 3.09 3.50 -19.84
N LYS A 228 3.13 4.80 -20.10
CA LYS A 228 2.59 5.46 -21.30
C LYS A 228 3.55 6.45 -21.95
N GLY A 229 4.79 6.47 -21.49
CA GLY A 229 5.77 7.47 -21.86
C GLY A 229 6.72 7.03 -22.97
N THR A 230 7.51 7.99 -23.39
CA THR A 230 8.64 7.80 -24.31
C THR A 230 9.77 7.05 -23.61
N ARG A 231 10.77 6.57 -24.38
CA ARG A 231 12.01 6.01 -23.80
C ARG A 231 12.65 6.99 -22.81
N GLN A 232 12.58 8.29 -23.07
CA GLN A 232 13.11 9.31 -22.17
C GLN A 232 12.43 9.29 -20.80
N SER A 233 11.10 9.19 -20.72
CA SER A 233 10.37 9.11 -19.44
C SER A 233 10.72 7.84 -18.66
N GLN A 234 11.01 6.72 -19.36
CA GLN A 234 11.48 5.48 -18.73
C GLN A 234 12.86 5.68 -18.09
N PHE A 235 13.83 6.25 -18.83
CA PHE A 235 15.17 6.53 -18.29
C PHE A 235 15.12 7.45 -17.06
N ILE A 236 14.30 8.48 -17.10
CA ILE A 236 14.17 9.43 -15.99
C ILE A 236 13.56 8.75 -14.76
N ALA A 237 12.53 7.91 -14.92
CA ALA A 237 11.95 7.19 -13.79
C ALA A 237 12.90 6.14 -13.21
N VAL A 238 13.63 5.41 -14.05
CA VAL A 238 14.67 4.48 -13.60
C VAL A 238 15.77 5.25 -12.86
N GLY A 239 16.20 6.40 -13.37
CA GLY A 239 17.18 7.27 -12.70
C GLY A 239 16.72 7.75 -11.32
N TYR A 240 15.45 8.14 -11.20
CA TYR A 240 14.88 8.51 -9.89
C TYR A 240 14.83 7.31 -8.93
N CYS A 241 14.38 6.13 -9.39
CA CYS A 241 14.36 4.93 -8.54
C CYS A 241 15.76 4.51 -8.09
N ALA A 242 16.77 4.64 -8.99
CA ALA A 242 18.16 4.39 -8.65
C ALA A 242 18.67 5.40 -7.62
N LEU A 243 18.31 6.68 -7.75
CA LEU A 243 18.66 7.71 -6.78
C LEU A 243 18.04 7.42 -5.40
N VAL A 244 16.75 7.03 -5.34
CA VAL A 244 16.09 6.59 -4.09
C VAL A 244 16.84 5.42 -3.47
N LEU A 245 17.24 4.42 -4.27
CA LEU A 245 18.02 3.28 -3.80
C LEU A 245 19.37 3.70 -3.24
N LEU A 246 20.10 4.55 -3.96
CA LEU A 246 21.42 5.04 -3.52
C LEU A 246 21.32 5.85 -2.22
N ILE A 247 20.32 6.72 -2.11
CA ILE A 247 20.06 7.46 -0.86
C ILE A 247 19.77 6.47 0.28
N GLY A 248 18.92 5.44 0.03
CA GLY A 248 18.61 4.44 1.02
C GLY A 248 19.85 3.66 1.51
N ILE A 249 20.74 3.30 0.60
CA ILE A 249 22.02 2.65 0.93
C ILE A 249 22.91 3.60 1.73
N ALA A 250 23.06 4.85 1.30
CA ALA A 250 23.91 5.83 1.95
C ALA A 250 23.41 6.24 3.34
N SER A 251 22.09 6.25 3.56
CA SER A 251 21.46 6.57 4.85
C SER A 251 21.13 5.34 5.70
N GLU A 252 21.49 4.12 5.25
CA GLU A 252 21.16 2.83 5.90
C GLU A 252 19.65 2.66 6.18
N ASN A 253 18.81 3.30 5.35
CA ASN A 253 17.37 3.28 5.52
C ASN A 253 16.73 2.16 4.71
N SER A 254 16.35 1.08 5.38
CA SER A 254 15.78 -0.12 4.75
C SER A 254 14.46 0.14 4.01
N PHE A 255 13.61 1.07 4.51
CA PHE A 255 12.39 1.47 3.83
C PHE A 255 12.66 2.15 2.49
N THR A 256 13.67 3.02 2.46
CA THR A 256 14.09 3.73 1.24
C THR A 256 14.71 2.76 0.22
N ILE A 257 15.54 1.81 0.70
CA ILE A 257 16.09 0.73 -0.13
C ILE A 257 14.97 -0.09 -0.77
N ALA A 258 13.99 -0.52 0.03
CA ALA A 258 12.86 -1.32 -0.45
C ALA A 258 11.99 -0.56 -1.46
N ALA A 259 11.77 0.75 -1.26
CA ALA A 259 11.03 1.58 -2.22
C ALA A 259 11.79 1.72 -3.54
N GLY A 260 13.11 1.99 -3.52
CA GLY A 260 13.95 2.08 -4.71
C GLY A 260 14.00 0.76 -5.49
N LEU A 261 14.23 -0.37 -4.79
CA LEU A 261 14.21 -1.70 -5.40
C LEU A 261 12.86 -2.05 -6.01
N THR A 262 11.76 -1.71 -5.34
CA THR A 262 10.41 -1.93 -5.86
C THR A 262 10.17 -1.14 -7.15
N GLY A 263 10.54 0.14 -7.16
CA GLY A 263 10.42 1.00 -8.34
C GLY A 263 11.23 0.48 -9.52
N LEU A 264 12.50 0.12 -9.30
CA LEU A 264 13.38 -0.47 -10.32
C LEU A 264 12.80 -1.78 -10.85
N SER A 265 12.42 -2.70 -9.95
CA SER A 265 11.82 -3.98 -10.33
C SER A 265 10.59 -3.78 -11.19
N PHE A 266 9.70 -2.85 -10.83
CA PHE A 266 8.50 -2.54 -11.61
C PHE A 266 8.85 -2.00 -12.99
N CYS A 267 9.78 -1.04 -13.11
CA CYS A 267 10.22 -0.48 -14.39
C CYS A 267 10.81 -1.54 -15.32
N PHE A 268 11.56 -2.51 -14.77
CA PHE A 268 12.14 -3.60 -15.57
C PHE A 268 11.13 -4.67 -15.96
N LEU A 269 10.25 -5.07 -15.04
CA LEU A 269 9.36 -6.22 -15.21
C LEU A 269 8.10 -5.86 -16.01
N VAL A 270 7.65 -4.61 -15.98
CA VAL A 270 6.42 -4.18 -16.65
C VAL A 270 6.43 -4.42 -18.17
N ASN A 271 7.61 -4.42 -18.78
CA ASN A 271 7.81 -4.67 -20.22
C ASN A 271 8.35 -6.09 -20.54
N ARG A 272 8.55 -6.96 -19.53
CA ARG A 272 9.15 -8.30 -19.66
C ARG A 272 8.25 -9.41 -19.10
N SER A 273 6.95 -9.28 -19.28
CA SER A 273 5.93 -10.16 -18.69
C SER A 273 6.09 -11.66 -19.01
N SER A 274 6.73 -12.01 -20.11
CA SER A 274 6.92 -13.42 -20.52
C SER A 274 7.90 -14.20 -19.64
N ALA A 275 8.83 -13.53 -18.95
CA ALA A 275 9.89 -14.18 -18.18
C ALA A 275 9.44 -14.70 -16.80
N LEU A 276 8.27 -14.30 -16.30
CA LEU A 276 7.81 -14.55 -14.94
C LEU A 276 6.42 -15.21 -14.89
N GLY A 277 6.22 -16.25 -15.69
CA GLY A 277 4.95 -16.94 -15.87
C GLY A 277 4.24 -17.34 -14.56
N PHE A 278 5.00 -17.69 -13.50
CA PHE A 278 4.42 -18.09 -12.21
C PHE A 278 3.70 -16.93 -11.49
N LEU A 279 4.16 -15.68 -11.67
CA LEU A 279 3.51 -14.50 -11.07
C LEU A 279 2.10 -14.26 -11.66
N PHE A 280 1.85 -14.78 -12.85
CA PHE A 280 0.55 -14.70 -13.52
C PHE A 280 -0.34 -15.90 -13.22
N SER A 281 0.11 -16.83 -12.37
CA SER A 281 -0.69 -17.98 -11.97
C SER A 281 -1.95 -17.57 -11.20
N ALA A 282 -3.03 -18.34 -11.38
CA ALA A 282 -4.32 -18.03 -10.73
C ALA A 282 -4.26 -17.93 -9.19
N PRO A 283 -3.48 -18.76 -8.46
CA PRO A 283 -3.32 -18.59 -7.02
C PRO A 283 -2.72 -17.23 -6.63
N VAL A 284 -1.62 -16.82 -7.28
CA VAL A 284 -0.95 -15.55 -6.99
C VAL A 284 -1.88 -14.37 -7.27
N GLN A 285 -2.58 -14.37 -8.39
CA GLN A 285 -3.53 -13.32 -8.75
C GLN A 285 -4.71 -13.24 -7.77
N LYS A 286 -5.25 -14.41 -7.33
CA LYS A 286 -6.31 -14.45 -6.32
C LYS A 286 -5.85 -13.92 -4.97
N LEU A 287 -4.63 -14.26 -4.54
CA LEU A 287 -4.05 -13.73 -3.31
C LEU A 287 -3.79 -12.21 -3.41
N GLY A 288 -3.29 -11.73 -4.56
CA GLY A 288 -3.13 -10.30 -4.81
C GLY A 288 -4.45 -9.54 -4.71
N LEU A 289 -5.54 -10.13 -5.23
CA LEU A 289 -6.87 -9.54 -5.15
C LEU A 289 -7.38 -9.35 -3.72
N ILE A 290 -7.09 -10.30 -2.81
CA ILE A 290 -7.50 -10.25 -1.40
C ILE A 290 -6.43 -9.66 -0.49
N SER A 291 -5.32 -9.16 -1.04
CA SER A 291 -4.15 -8.69 -0.29
C SER A 291 -4.46 -7.59 0.73
N TYR A 292 -5.41 -6.72 0.44
CA TYR A 292 -5.83 -5.66 1.35
C TYR A 292 -6.57 -6.24 2.57
N SER A 293 -7.53 -7.14 2.35
CA SER A 293 -8.19 -7.88 3.43
C SER A 293 -7.17 -8.72 4.22
N LEU A 294 -6.20 -9.37 3.56
CA LEU A 294 -5.14 -10.13 4.23
C LEU A 294 -4.31 -9.22 5.14
N TYR A 295 -3.91 -8.04 4.63
CA TYR A 295 -3.17 -7.05 5.40
C TYR A 295 -3.93 -6.54 6.64
N LEU A 296 -5.23 -6.33 6.53
CA LEU A 296 -6.05 -5.81 7.63
C LEU A 296 -6.30 -6.83 8.75
N PHE A 297 -6.51 -8.09 8.38
CA PHE A 297 -7.04 -9.09 9.32
C PHE A 297 -5.98 -10.07 9.84
N HIS A 298 -4.76 -10.12 9.26
CA HIS A 298 -3.78 -11.15 9.64
C HIS A 298 -3.35 -11.08 11.11
N SER A 299 -3.03 -9.88 11.63
CA SER A 299 -2.49 -9.74 12.98
C SER A 299 -3.46 -10.26 14.09
N PRO A 300 -4.74 -9.84 14.12
CA PRO A 300 -5.69 -10.40 15.07
C PRO A 300 -5.96 -11.91 14.84
N VAL A 301 -5.94 -12.36 13.57
CA VAL A 301 -6.13 -13.79 13.24
C VAL A 301 -4.95 -14.62 13.73
N ILE A 302 -3.70 -14.19 13.48
CA ILE A 302 -2.51 -14.86 14.01
C ILE A 302 -2.60 -14.99 15.53
N GLY A 303 -2.87 -13.86 16.22
CA GLY A 303 -2.95 -13.87 17.70
C GLY A 303 -4.05 -14.79 18.25
N ALA A 304 -5.23 -14.82 17.62
CA ALA A 304 -6.31 -15.71 18.03
C ALA A 304 -6.00 -17.19 17.73
N PHE A 305 -5.51 -17.46 16.51
CA PHE A 305 -5.14 -18.80 16.06
C PHE A 305 -4.02 -19.38 16.96
N MET A 306 -2.94 -18.64 17.19
CA MET A 306 -1.80 -19.10 17.96
C MET A 306 -2.16 -19.37 19.41
N ARG A 307 -3.03 -18.54 20.02
CA ARG A 307 -3.54 -18.78 21.37
C ARG A 307 -4.29 -20.10 21.45
N LEU A 308 -5.17 -20.38 20.48
CA LEU A 308 -5.92 -21.62 20.43
C LEU A 308 -5.00 -22.82 20.16
N PHE A 309 -4.10 -22.70 19.18
CA PHE A 309 -3.20 -23.75 18.76
C PHE A 309 -2.24 -24.17 19.90
N ARG A 310 -1.64 -23.19 20.59
CA ARG A 310 -0.70 -23.45 21.70
C ARG A 310 -1.37 -24.01 22.95
N ARG A 311 -2.67 -23.95 23.06
CA ARG A 311 -3.40 -24.62 24.15
C ARG A 311 -3.33 -26.15 24.03
N PHE A 312 -3.20 -26.68 22.82
CA PHE A 312 -3.20 -28.11 22.55
C PHE A 312 -1.84 -28.63 22.06
N MET A 313 -1.01 -27.77 21.49
CA MET A 313 0.26 -28.11 20.84
C MET A 313 1.41 -27.31 21.49
N PRO A 314 2.31 -27.97 22.27
CA PRO A 314 3.47 -27.30 22.86
C PRO A 314 4.43 -26.79 21.76
N ALA A 315 5.34 -25.88 22.12
CA ALA A 315 6.37 -25.39 21.24
C ALA A 315 7.36 -26.52 20.86
N GLY A 316 7.72 -26.57 19.56
CA GLY A 316 8.66 -27.55 19.01
C GLY A 316 8.77 -27.32 17.49
N LEU A 317 9.82 -27.85 16.87
CA LEU A 317 10.07 -27.56 15.45
C LEU A 317 8.89 -27.97 14.54
N VAL A 318 8.37 -29.18 14.70
CA VAL A 318 7.26 -29.70 13.88
C VAL A 318 5.98 -28.90 14.15
N THR A 319 5.69 -28.60 15.41
CA THR A 319 4.50 -27.83 15.78
C THR A 319 4.60 -26.38 15.37
N ASP A 320 5.80 -25.76 15.32
CA ASP A 320 6.00 -24.42 14.79
C ASP A 320 5.78 -24.38 13.27
N VAL A 321 6.26 -25.38 12.52
CA VAL A 321 5.99 -25.50 11.08
C VAL A 321 4.49 -25.66 10.81
N LEU A 322 3.82 -26.55 11.57
CA LEU A 322 2.37 -26.72 11.45
C LEU A 322 1.62 -25.44 11.84
N ALA A 323 2.04 -24.75 12.90
CA ALA A 323 1.45 -23.47 13.31
C ALA A 323 1.58 -22.40 12.21
N LEU A 324 2.74 -22.32 11.56
CA LEU A 324 2.96 -21.39 10.46
C LEU A 324 2.03 -21.71 9.26
N ILE A 325 2.02 -22.97 8.82
CA ILE A 325 1.20 -23.39 7.68
C ILE A 325 -0.30 -23.17 7.95
N LEU A 326 -0.80 -23.70 9.06
CA LEU A 326 -2.21 -23.62 9.42
C LEU A 326 -2.63 -22.17 9.72
N GLY A 327 -1.74 -21.39 10.36
CA GLY A 327 -1.98 -19.97 10.61
C GLY A 327 -2.02 -19.14 9.32
N LEU A 328 -1.15 -19.42 8.35
CA LEU A 328 -1.23 -18.81 7.00
C LEU A 328 -2.55 -19.16 6.31
N VAL A 329 -2.94 -20.43 6.35
CA VAL A 329 -4.23 -20.87 5.78
C VAL A 329 -5.40 -20.16 6.47
N ALA A 330 -5.37 -20.02 7.79
CA ALA A 330 -6.40 -19.29 8.54
C ALA A 330 -6.44 -17.80 8.14
N CYS A 331 -5.29 -17.13 8.02
CA CYS A 331 -5.22 -15.75 7.57
C CYS A 331 -5.80 -15.58 6.15
N ILE A 332 -5.45 -16.46 5.22
CA ILE A 332 -5.96 -16.43 3.84
C ILE A 332 -7.48 -16.70 3.81
N ALA A 333 -7.97 -17.65 4.60
CA ALA A 333 -9.39 -17.98 4.68
C ALA A 333 -10.21 -16.80 5.22
N VAL A 334 -9.77 -16.17 6.32
CA VAL A 334 -10.43 -14.98 6.88
C VAL A 334 -10.36 -13.81 5.91
N ALA A 335 -9.21 -13.59 5.25
CA ALA A 335 -9.06 -12.55 4.23
C ALA A 335 -10.02 -12.78 3.05
N ALA A 336 -10.20 -14.01 2.59
CA ALA A 336 -11.13 -14.33 1.51
C ALA A 336 -12.58 -14.07 1.89
N ILE A 337 -12.96 -14.35 3.14
CA ILE A 337 -14.29 -14.04 3.68
C ILE A 337 -14.47 -12.52 3.77
N ALA A 338 -13.51 -11.81 4.38
CA ALA A 338 -13.55 -10.35 4.55
C ALA A 338 -13.58 -9.62 3.18
N TYR A 339 -12.83 -10.11 2.21
CA TYR A 339 -12.89 -9.61 0.83
C TYR A 339 -14.30 -9.70 0.25
N ARG A 340 -14.95 -10.86 0.38
CA ARG A 340 -16.30 -11.07 -0.16
C ARG A 340 -17.35 -10.21 0.52
N LEU A 341 -17.25 -10.08 1.85
CA LEU A 341 -18.26 -9.39 2.66
C LEU A 341 -18.09 -7.86 2.66
N PHE A 342 -16.85 -7.36 2.67
CA PHE A 342 -16.59 -5.95 2.88
C PHE A 342 -15.83 -5.29 1.72
N GLU A 343 -14.73 -5.89 1.23
CA GLU A 343 -13.87 -5.24 0.25
C GLU A 343 -14.50 -5.23 -1.15
N ARG A 344 -15.04 -6.35 -1.63
CA ARG A 344 -15.67 -6.43 -2.95
C ARG A 344 -16.87 -5.49 -3.10
N PRO A 345 -17.81 -5.38 -2.13
CA PRO A 345 -18.85 -4.36 -2.17
C PRO A 345 -18.32 -2.95 -2.16
N ALA A 346 -17.31 -2.65 -1.32
CA ALA A 346 -16.67 -1.34 -1.26
C ALA A 346 -16.05 -0.93 -2.61
N ILE A 347 -15.37 -1.87 -3.29
CA ILE A 347 -14.86 -1.66 -4.65
C ILE A 347 -16.02 -1.35 -5.62
N ALA A 348 -17.13 -2.07 -5.54
CA ALA A 348 -18.29 -1.82 -6.41
C ALA A 348 -18.91 -0.45 -6.16
N TRP A 349 -19.07 -0.04 -4.89
CA TRP A 349 -19.57 1.29 -4.52
C TRP A 349 -18.64 2.40 -4.95
N SER A 350 -17.33 2.25 -4.75
CA SER A 350 -16.33 3.24 -5.16
C SER A 350 -16.37 3.51 -6.67
N ARG A 351 -16.67 2.49 -7.49
CA ARG A 351 -16.78 2.63 -8.96
C ARG A 351 -18.00 3.46 -9.41
N ARG A 352 -19.00 3.64 -8.56
CA ARG A 352 -20.17 4.50 -8.84
C ARG A 352 -19.81 5.98 -8.80
N ILE A 353 -18.79 6.36 -8.06
CA ILE A 353 -18.25 7.72 -8.02
C ILE A 353 -17.44 7.95 -9.30
N ARG A 354 -17.97 8.74 -10.22
CA ARG A 354 -17.37 8.97 -11.54
C ARG A 354 -16.65 10.31 -11.58
N PHE A 355 -15.56 10.38 -12.33
CA PHE A 355 -14.93 11.64 -12.68
C PHE A 355 -15.83 12.39 -13.68
N LYS A 356 -15.96 13.70 -13.48
CA LYS A 356 -16.61 14.55 -14.46
C LYS A 356 -15.66 14.72 -15.65
N ARG A 357 -16.09 14.31 -16.84
CA ARG A 357 -15.39 14.65 -18.08
C ARG A 357 -15.60 16.15 -18.31
N THR A 358 -14.52 16.90 -18.38
CA THR A 358 -14.55 18.22 -19.01
C THR A 358 -14.44 17.94 -20.50
N ASP A 359 -15.37 18.43 -21.30
CA ASP A 359 -15.22 18.44 -22.74
C ASP A 359 -14.02 19.35 -23.04
N VAL A 360 -12.86 18.73 -23.18
CA VAL A 360 -11.69 19.44 -23.74
C VAL A 360 -12.08 19.67 -25.18
N VAL A 361 -12.45 20.89 -25.50
CA VAL A 361 -12.54 21.36 -26.88
C VAL A 361 -11.15 21.13 -27.48
N VAL A 362 -11.01 20.05 -28.22
CA VAL A 362 -9.85 19.84 -29.10
C VAL A 362 -9.98 20.92 -30.15
N ILE A 363 -9.32 22.05 -29.95
CA ILE A 363 -9.07 23.00 -31.03
C ILE A 363 -8.20 22.22 -32.02
N ARG A 364 -8.85 21.60 -33.00
CA ARG A 364 -8.18 21.15 -34.20
C ARG A 364 -7.57 22.43 -34.81
N SER A 365 -6.25 22.55 -34.70
CA SER A 365 -5.51 23.44 -35.57
C SER A 365 -5.71 22.92 -37.00
N ASP A 366 -6.67 23.48 -37.71
CA ASP A 366 -6.76 23.33 -39.15
C ASP A 366 -5.50 23.97 -39.73
N VAL A 367 -4.44 23.19 -39.82
CA VAL A 367 -3.32 23.50 -40.71
C VAL A 367 -3.80 23.12 -42.10
N ASN A 368 -4.29 24.11 -42.78
CA ASN A 368 -4.59 24.05 -44.20
C ASN A 368 -3.27 23.84 -44.97
N PRO A 369 -3.09 22.79 -45.78
CA PRO A 369 -1.91 22.67 -46.64
C PRO A 369 -2.17 23.51 -47.90
N SER A 370 -1.51 24.63 -47.98
CA SER A 370 -1.30 25.33 -49.25
C SER A 370 0.07 24.97 -49.83
#